data_3aed48aca002abc77489f2a9313af987
#
_entry.id   3aed48aca002abc77489f2a9313af987
#
_cell.length_a   1.000
_cell.length_b   1.000
_cell.length_c   1.000
_cell.angle_alpha   90.00
_cell.angle_beta   90.00
_cell.angle_gamma   90.00
#
_symmetry.space_group_name_H-M   'P 1'
#
loop_
_entity.id
_entity.type
_entity.pdbx_description
1 polymer ?
#
loop_
_entity_poly.entity_id
_entity_poly.type
_entity_poly.pdbx_seq_one_letter_code
_entity_poly.pdbx_strand_id
1 'polypeptide(L)'
;DESLFRSEAWRYSLESADSPLTISGTVYSEMQGAASLETSASYNAMKAAFPGSHMGYNQGGEPTEIPSMTWQEVNDYHTAYYHPSNSLTTVYGAIEDPAAFLALLDEAFSPYEAKAFDFSTPDYTPVTSPVEKICQYPVYEGTETENAAVTYITFICENATEEEQNVLLSLI
;
A
#
# COMPACT_ATOMS: atom_id res chain seq x y z
N ASP A 1 13.36 -11.56 -10.36
CA ASP A 1 13.46 -11.71 -11.82
C ASP A 1 12.82 -10.50 -12.50
N GLU A 2 13.58 -9.79 -13.35
CA GLU A 2 13.12 -8.59 -14.06
C GLU A 2 11.95 -8.87 -15.01
N SER A 3 11.89 -10.05 -15.59
CA SER A 3 10.78 -10.46 -16.45
C SER A 3 9.46 -10.52 -15.67
N LEU A 4 9.51 -11.02 -14.43
CA LEU A 4 8.36 -11.05 -13.54
C LEU A 4 7.95 -9.64 -13.11
N PHE A 5 8.91 -8.78 -12.79
CA PHE A 5 8.62 -7.37 -12.49
C PHE A 5 7.89 -6.69 -13.66
N ARG A 6 8.36 -6.89 -14.89
CA ARG A 6 7.72 -6.28 -16.08
C ARG A 6 6.33 -6.83 -16.36
N SER A 7 6.07 -8.07 -15.98
CA SER A 7 4.74 -8.70 -16.09
C SER A 7 3.79 -8.18 -15.02
N GLU A 8 4.24 -8.18 -13.77
CA GLU A 8 3.38 -7.93 -12.62
C GLU A 8 3.31 -6.45 -12.23
N ALA A 9 4.42 -5.74 -12.17
CA ALA A 9 4.40 -4.35 -11.74
C ALA A 9 3.92 -3.42 -12.86
N TRP A 10 4.79 -3.17 -13.85
CA TRP A 10 4.45 -2.34 -15.00
C TRP A 10 5.41 -2.52 -16.17
N ARG A 11 4.94 -2.20 -17.36
CA ARG A 11 5.72 -2.13 -18.61
C ARG A 11 5.06 -1.21 -19.61
N TYR A 12 5.81 -0.79 -20.60
CA TYR A 12 5.21 -0.24 -21.82
C TYR A 12 4.63 -1.36 -22.68
N SER A 13 3.49 -1.08 -23.30
CA SER A 13 2.77 -2.01 -24.16
C SER A 13 2.33 -1.34 -25.46
N LEU A 14 2.40 -2.08 -26.54
CA LEU A 14 1.90 -1.71 -27.88
C LEU A 14 1.02 -2.85 -28.40
N GLU A 15 -0.19 -2.55 -28.84
CA GLU A 15 -1.03 -3.55 -29.52
C GLU A 15 -0.56 -3.82 -30.96
N SER A 16 -0.07 -2.80 -31.62
CA SER A 16 0.49 -2.87 -32.99
C SER A 16 1.54 -1.79 -33.17
N ALA A 17 2.29 -1.82 -34.28
CA ALA A 17 3.31 -0.83 -34.59
C ALA A 17 2.75 0.61 -34.70
N ASP A 18 1.48 0.76 -35.02
CA ASP A 18 0.81 2.05 -35.22
C ASP A 18 -0.05 2.48 -34.01
N SER A 19 -0.12 1.63 -32.97
CA SER A 19 -0.87 1.95 -31.74
C SER A 19 -0.10 2.93 -30.86
N PRO A 20 -0.80 3.76 -30.06
CA PRO A 20 -0.14 4.57 -29.04
C PRO A 20 0.52 3.68 -28.00
N LEU A 21 1.63 4.14 -27.45
CA LEU A 21 2.29 3.49 -26.34
C LEU A 21 1.42 3.61 -25.09
N THR A 22 1.16 2.49 -24.42
CA THR A 22 0.38 2.43 -23.19
C THR A 22 1.22 1.84 -22.05
N ILE A 23 0.74 2.00 -20.82
CA ILE A 23 1.30 1.34 -19.65
C ILE A 23 0.40 0.17 -19.29
N SER A 24 1.00 -0.97 -18.98
CA SER A 24 0.31 -2.21 -18.60
C SER A 24 1.10 -2.89 -17.47
N GLY A 25 0.43 -3.65 -16.66
CA GLY A 25 0.97 -4.45 -15.55
C GLY A 25 -0.16 -4.84 -14.61
N THR A 26 -0.05 -5.97 -13.94
CA THR A 26 -1.09 -6.48 -13.04
C THR A 26 -1.33 -5.49 -11.90
N VAL A 27 -0.28 -5.18 -11.13
CA VAL A 27 -0.37 -4.25 -9.99
C VAL A 27 -0.79 -2.85 -10.44
N TYR A 28 -0.21 -2.35 -11.54
CA TYR A 28 -0.61 -1.05 -12.10
C TYR A 28 -2.11 -0.98 -12.41
N SER A 29 -2.64 -2.01 -13.06
CA SER A 29 -4.06 -2.07 -13.43
C SER A 29 -4.98 -2.24 -12.22
N GLU A 30 -4.58 -3.05 -11.24
CA GLU A 30 -5.30 -3.23 -9.98
C GLU A 30 -5.38 -1.92 -9.20
N MET A 31 -4.26 -1.22 -9.03
CA MET A 31 -4.23 0.04 -8.29
C MET A 31 -4.96 1.16 -9.02
N GLN A 32 -4.95 1.16 -10.35
CA GLN A 32 -5.76 2.05 -11.16
C GLN A 32 -7.27 1.80 -10.96
N GLY A 33 -7.67 0.53 -10.93
CA GLY A 33 -9.07 0.13 -10.67
C GLY A 33 -9.53 0.35 -9.22
N ALA A 34 -8.60 0.33 -8.25
CA ALA A 34 -8.89 0.60 -6.84
C ALA A 34 -8.92 2.10 -6.49
N ALA A 35 -8.49 2.97 -7.40
CA ALA A 35 -8.53 4.41 -7.18
C ALA A 35 -9.99 4.90 -7.12
N SER A 36 -10.37 5.50 -6.00
CA SER A 36 -11.69 6.08 -5.78
C SER A 36 -11.57 7.42 -5.04
N LEU A 37 -12.67 8.16 -5.02
CA LEU A 37 -12.76 9.39 -4.23
C LEU A 37 -12.51 9.10 -2.75
N GLU A 38 -13.12 8.06 -2.19
CA GLU A 38 -13.01 7.69 -0.78
C GLU A 38 -11.59 7.28 -0.43
N THR A 39 -10.96 6.46 -1.27
CA THR A 39 -9.57 6.03 -1.09
C THR A 39 -8.62 7.22 -1.11
N SER A 40 -8.77 8.10 -2.11
CA SER A 40 -7.96 9.32 -2.25
C SER A 40 -8.15 10.26 -1.06
N ALA A 41 -9.39 10.45 -0.60
CA ALA A 41 -9.72 11.29 0.55
C ALA A 41 -9.09 10.74 1.83
N SER A 42 -9.18 9.44 2.07
CA SER A 42 -8.60 8.78 3.23
C SER A 42 -7.08 8.97 3.30
N TYR A 43 -6.35 8.66 2.23
CA TYR A 43 -4.89 8.85 2.22
C TYR A 43 -4.48 10.32 2.35
N ASN A 44 -5.20 11.24 1.72
CA ASN A 44 -4.92 12.67 1.85
C ASN A 44 -5.21 13.19 3.26
N ALA A 45 -6.26 12.70 3.91
CA ALA A 45 -6.54 13.02 5.30
C ALA A 45 -5.43 12.52 6.23
N MET A 46 -4.95 11.29 6.05
CA MET A 46 -3.84 10.73 6.83
C MET A 46 -2.52 11.47 6.57
N LYS A 47 -2.20 11.82 5.32
CA LYS A 47 -1.04 12.66 4.99
C LYS A 47 -1.10 14.04 5.63
N ALA A 48 -2.28 14.60 5.77
CA ALA A 48 -2.48 15.91 6.41
C ALA A 48 -2.39 15.82 7.93
N ALA A 49 -2.99 14.78 8.53
CA ALA A 49 -3.03 14.56 9.96
C ALA A 49 -1.68 14.16 10.55
N PHE A 50 -0.91 13.34 9.82
CA PHE A 50 0.36 12.77 10.25
C PHE A 50 1.45 13.00 9.18
N PRO A 51 1.95 14.24 9.03
CA PRO A 51 2.92 14.57 7.99
C PRO A 51 4.21 13.74 8.15
N GLY A 52 4.66 13.17 7.04
CA GLY A 52 5.86 12.33 6.98
C GLY A 52 5.68 10.90 7.48
N SER A 53 4.47 10.53 7.94
CA SER A 53 4.20 9.16 8.36
C SER A 53 3.91 8.22 7.18
N HIS A 54 4.09 6.91 7.42
CA HIS A 54 3.71 5.87 6.45
C HIS A 54 2.19 5.71 6.28
N MET A 55 1.39 6.21 7.23
CA MET A 55 -0.08 6.07 7.22
C MET A 55 -0.77 6.75 6.03
N GLY A 56 -0.12 7.76 5.45
CA GLY A 56 -0.65 8.47 4.28
C GLY A 56 -0.29 7.84 2.92
N TYR A 57 0.39 6.69 2.89
CA TYR A 57 0.75 6.03 1.65
C TYR A 57 -0.19 4.88 1.33
N ASN A 58 -0.55 4.76 0.05
CA ASN A 58 -1.24 3.59 -0.46
C ASN A 58 -0.25 2.41 -0.51
N GLN A 59 -0.52 1.36 0.24
CA GLN A 59 0.38 0.20 0.34
C GLN A 59 0.50 -0.59 -0.96
N GLY A 60 -0.51 -0.53 -1.83
CA GLY A 60 -0.47 -1.11 -3.17
C GLY A 60 0.28 -0.23 -4.19
N GLY A 61 0.62 1.00 -3.81
CA GLY A 61 1.24 2.00 -4.66
C GLY A 61 0.24 2.95 -5.34
N GLU A 62 0.70 4.14 -5.63
CA GLU A 62 -0.09 5.12 -6.39
C GLU A 62 0.08 4.87 -7.89
N PRO A 63 -1.01 4.78 -8.67
CA PRO A 63 -0.92 4.55 -10.12
C PRO A 63 -0.04 5.55 -10.87
N THR A 64 0.08 6.77 -10.35
CA THR A 64 0.94 7.81 -10.92
C THR A 64 2.42 7.60 -10.62
N GLU A 65 2.74 6.87 -9.56
CA GLU A 65 4.11 6.63 -9.09
C GLU A 65 4.66 5.27 -9.55
N ILE A 66 3.79 4.26 -9.67
CA ILE A 66 4.19 2.90 -10.07
C ILE A 66 5.05 2.90 -11.34
N PRO A 67 4.74 3.67 -12.42
CA PRO A 67 5.57 3.69 -13.62
C PRO A 67 6.94 4.35 -13.47
N SER A 68 7.23 4.96 -12.34
CA SER A 68 8.56 5.51 -12.04
C SER A 68 9.48 4.50 -11.34
N MET A 69 8.92 3.41 -10.81
CA MET A 69 9.68 2.39 -10.09
C MET A 69 10.53 1.56 -11.06
N THR A 70 11.76 1.31 -10.67
CA THR A 70 12.69 0.46 -11.42
C THR A 70 12.73 -0.96 -10.85
N TRP A 71 13.10 -1.92 -11.68
CA TRP A 71 13.39 -3.28 -11.22
C TRP A 71 14.43 -3.31 -10.10
N GLN A 72 15.48 -2.48 -10.21
CA GLN A 72 16.54 -2.46 -9.21
C GLN A 72 16.03 -2.04 -7.83
N GLU A 73 15.22 -0.99 -7.74
CA GLU A 73 14.62 -0.53 -6.48
C GLU A 73 13.75 -1.60 -5.83
N VAL A 74 12.89 -2.26 -6.61
CA VAL A 74 12.03 -3.34 -6.11
C VAL A 74 12.86 -4.55 -5.66
N ASN A 75 13.87 -4.92 -6.44
CA ASN A 75 14.76 -6.03 -6.10
C ASN A 75 15.58 -5.75 -4.84
N ASP A 76 16.08 -4.54 -4.68
CA ASP A 76 16.86 -4.13 -3.51
C ASP A 76 15.98 -4.14 -2.24
N TYR A 77 14.76 -3.62 -2.34
CA TYR A 77 13.79 -3.70 -1.25
C TYR A 77 13.46 -5.16 -0.90
N HIS A 78 13.17 -5.98 -1.90
CA HIS A 78 12.88 -7.40 -1.68
C HIS A 78 14.06 -8.11 -1.00
N THR A 79 15.27 -7.91 -1.48
CA THR A 79 16.48 -8.51 -0.92
C THR A 79 16.75 -8.04 0.51
N ALA A 80 16.42 -6.79 0.82
CA ALA A 80 16.62 -6.23 2.15
C ALA A 80 15.66 -6.80 3.19
N TYR A 81 14.39 -6.97 2.84
CA TYR A 81 13.31 -7.21 3.80
C TYR A 81 12.66 -8.60 3.72
N TYR A 82 12.69 -9.28 2.58
CA TYR A 82 12.14 -10.64 2.41
C TYR A 82 13.17 -11.68 2.84
N HIS A 83 13.14 -12.00 4.11
CA HIS A 83 14.10 -12.90 4.75
C HIS A 83 13.41 -13.72 5.83
N PRO A 84 13.80 -15.01 6.08
CA PRO A 84 13.19 -15.82 7.13
C PRO A 84 13.19 -15.16 8.52
N SER A 85 14.24 -14.44 8.87
CA SER A 85 14.29 -13.69 10.14
C SER A 85 13.30 -12.53 10.24
N ASN A 86 12.65 -12.14 9.13
CA ASN A 86 11.61 -11.12 9.05
C ASN A 86 10.27 -11.73 8.64
N SER A 87 10.04 -12.99 8.98
CA SER A 87 8.82 -13.70 8.60
C SER A 87 8.18 -14.40 9.79
N LEU A 88 6.87 -14.53 9.75
CA LEU A 88 6.07 -15.38 10.62
C LEU A 88 5.27 -16.32 9.75
N THR A 89 5.56 -17.62 9.86
CA THR A 89 4.82 -18.64 9.13
C THR A 89 3.67 -19.17 9.99
N THR A 90 2.46 -18.98 9.52
CA THR A 90 1.24 -19.53 10.15
C THR A 90 0.63 -20.57 9.23
N VAL A 91 0.33 -21.74 9.78
CA VAL A 91 -0.34 -22.82 9.05
C VAL A 91 -1.63 -23.19 9.74
N TYR A 92 -2.71 -23.21 8.98
CA TYR A 92 -4.03 -23.57 9.46
C TYR A 92 -4.66 -24.64 8.59
N GLY A 93 -5.23 -25.68 9.22
CA GLY A 93 -5.94 -26.76 8.54
C GLY A 93 -5.65 -28.14 9.13
N ALA A 94 -6.15 -29.18 8.50
CA ALA A 94 -5.85 -30.56 8.84
C ALA A 94 -4.45 -30.94 8.32
N ILE A 95 -3.44 -30.82 9.17
CA ILE A 95 -2.06 -31.18 8.83
C ILE A 95 -1.85 -32.64 9.29
N GLU A 96 -1.76 -33.56 8.34
CA GLU A 96 -1.60 -34.99 8.64
C GLU A 96 -0.25 -35.31 9.32
N ASP A 97 0.83 -34.63 8.89
CA ASP A 97 2.17 -34.81 9.45
C ASP A 97 2.83 -33.42 9.71
N PRO A 98 2.64 -32.86 10.91
CA PRO A 98 3.26 -31.61 11.31
C PRO A 98 4.81 -31.67 11.30
N ALA A 99 5.38 -32.85 11.60
CA ALA A 99 6.84 -32.98 11.66
C ALA A 99 7.46 -32.91 10.25
N ALA A 100 6.84 -33.56 9.27
CA ALA A 100 7.28 -33.43 7.87
C ALA A 100 7.14 -31.99 7.35
N PHE A 101 6.09 -31.29 7.73
CA PHE A 101 5.93 -29.87 7.37
C PHE A 101 7.01 -28.98 7.99
N LEU A 102 7.32 -29.17 9.27
CA LEU A 102 8.41 -28.44 9.94
C LEU A 102 9.77 -28.75 9.31
N ALA A 103 10.01 -29.97 8.90
CA ALA A 103 11.25 -30.34 8.19
C ALA A 103 11.40 -29.62 6.85
N LEU A 104 10.30 -29.41 6.11
CA LEU A 104 10.31 -28.63 4.86
C LEU A 104 10.63 -27.14 5.13
N LEU A 105 10.09 -26.58 6.21
CA LEU A 105 10.41 -25.21 6.59
C LEU A 105 11.89 -25.09 7.03
N ASP A 106 12.40 -26.05 7.79
CA ASP A 106 13.78 -26.07 8.21
C ASP A 106 14.74 -26.18 7.01
N GLU A 107 14.42 -27.07 6.05
CA GLU A 107 15.17 -27.18 4.81
C GLU A 107 15.16 -25.87 4.00
N ALA A 108 13.99 -25.21 3.91
CA ALA A 108 13.86 -23.97 3.17
C ALA A 108 14.58 -22.78 3.84
N PHE A 109 14.63 -22.75 5.17
CA PHE A 109 15.18 -21.62 5.92
C PHE A 109 16.63 -21.79 6.36
N SER A 110 17.11 -23.01 6.51
CA SER A 110 18.48 -23.32 6.96
C SER A 110 19.60 -22.73 6.09
N PRO A 111 19.45 -22.43 4.79
CA PRO A 111 20.49 -21.75 4.02
C PRO A 111 20.68 -20.28 4.38
N TYR A 112 19.77 -19.68 5.15
CA TYR A 112 19.83 -18.27 5.52
C TYR A 112 20.47 -18.10 6.90
N GLU A 113 21.42 -17.21 7.00
CA GLU A 113 21.98 -16.79 8.30
C GLU A 113 21.02 -15.86 9.03
N ALA A 114 20.95 -15.96 10.34
CA ALA A 114 20.09 -15.08 11.16
C ALA A 114 20.46 -13.60 10.96
N LYS A 115 19.48 -12.77 10.69
CA LYS A 115 19.61 -11.32 10.45
C LYS A 115 18.72 -10.56 11.44
N ALA A 116 19.25 -9.50 12.05
CA ALA A 116 18.46 -8.57 12.84
C ALA A 116 17.78 -7.53 11.92
N PHE A 117 16.52 -7.22 12.23
CA PHE A 117 15.77 -6.16 11.59
C PHE A 117 15.42 -5.10 12.62
N ASP A 118 15.52 -3.84 12.22
CA ASP A 118 15.03 -2.72 13.01
C ASP A 118 13.58 -2.45 12.63
N PHE A 119 12.69 -2.66 13.58
CA PHE A 119 11.25 -2.41 13.43
C PHE A 119 10.81 -1.13 14.15
N SER A 120 11.77 -0.32 14.60
CA SER A 120 11.44 0.97 15.20
C SER A 120 10.71 1.81 14.15
N THR A 121 9.48 2.19 14.48
CA THR A 121 8.75 3.19 13.71
C THR A 121 9.11 4.56 14.27
N PRO A 122 9.38 5.55 13.42
CA PRO A 122 9.54 6.93 13.89
C PRO A 122 8.30 7.36 14.65
N ASP A 123 8.49 8.12 15.72
CA ASP A 123 7.38 8.78 16.42
C ASP A 123 6.75 9.79 15.47
N TYR A 124 5.50 9.57 15.13
CA TYR A 124 4.73 10.50 14.31
C TYR A 124 3.92 11.43 15.21
N THR A 125 4.19 12.72 15.09
CA THR A 125 3.42 13.73 15.80
C THR A 125 2.26 14.18 14.91
N PRO A 126 1.01 13.99 15.35
CA PRO A 126 -0.14 14.52 14.63
C PRO A 126 -0.13 16.04 14.63
N VAL A 127 -0.80 16.63 13.65
CA VAL A 127 -1.00 18.07 13.64
C VAL A 127 -1.88 18.50 14.81
N THR A 128 -1.56 19.64 15.44
CA THR A 128 -2.26 20.17 16.61
C THR A 128 -3.18 21.35 16.29
N SER A 129 -3.26 21.73 15.03
CA SER A 129 -4.11 22.81 14.55
C SER A 129 -4.86 22.39 13.29
N PRO A 130 -6.03 22.97 12.99
CA PRO A 130 -6.77 22.65 11.77
C PRO A 130 -5.92 22.84 10.51
N VAL A 131 -5.99 21.86 9.61
CA VAL A 131 -5.33 21.86 8.30
C VAL A 131 -6.41 21.75 7.24
N GLU A 132 -6.40 22.67 6.29
CA GLU A 132 -7.24 22.59 5.09
C GLU A 132 -6.38 22.19 3.90
N LYS A 133 -6.85 21.22 3.12
CA LYS A 133 -6.22 20.79 1.87
C LYS A 133 -7.24 20.59 0.77
N ILE A 134 -6.91 21.10 -0.40
CA ILE A 134 -7.63 20.80 -1.64
C ILE A 134 -6.81 19.76 -2.39
N CYS A 135 -7.40 18.60 -2.67
CA CYS A 135 -6.77 17.50 -3.36
C CYS A 135 -7.57 17.14 -4.62
N GLN A 136 -6.86 16.76 -5.66
CA GLN A 136 -7.47 16.18 -6.85
C GLN A 136 -7.53 14.66 -6.69
N TYR A 137 -8.53 14.03 -7.26
CA TYR A 137 -8.64 12.59 -7.34
C TYR A 137 -8.81 12.14 -8.80
N PRO A 138 -8.32 10.95 -9.16
CA PRO A 138 -8.42 10.45 -10.52
C PRO A 138 -9.87 10.09 -10.85
N VAL A 139 -10.27 10.36 -12.09
CA VAL A 139 -11.54 9.93 -12.68
C VAL A 139 -11.28 9.32 -14.04
N TYR A 140 -12.15 8.44 -14.47
CA TYR A 140 -12.08 7.90 -15.84
C TYR A 140 -12.42 8.98 -16.87
N GLU A 141 -11.82 8.85 -18.06
CA GLU A 141 -12.16 9.71 -19.20
C GLU A 141 -13.67 9.64 -19.50
N GLY A 142 -14.29 10.80 -19.69
CA GLY A 142 -15.72 10.92 -19.90
C GLY A 142 -16.59 10.90 -18.65
N THR A 143 -15.99 10.81 -17.45
CA THR A 143 -16.74 10.96 -16.19
C THR A 143 -17.27 12.38 -16.06
N GLU A 144 -18.58 12.51 -15.71
CA GLU A 144 -19.18 13.80 -15.37
C GLU A 144 -18.55 14.33 -14.07
N THR A 145 -17.98 15.52 -14.13
CA THR A 145 -17.27 16.13 -13.00
C THR A 145 -17.95 17.40 -12.49
N GLU A 146 -19.07 17.82 -13.08
CA GLU A 146 -19.83 18.95 -12.57
C GLU A 146 -20.41 18.61 -11.20
N ASN A 147 -20.14 19.46 -10.21
CA ASN A 147 -20.53 19.24 -8.81
C ASN A 147 -19.96 17.97 -8.17
N ALA A 148 -18.83 17.43 -8.65
CA ALA A 148 -18.17 16.23 -8.13
C ALA A 148 -17.19 16.53 -6.96
N ALA A 149 -17.21 17.73 -6.39
CA ALA A 149 -16.43 18.06 -5.21
C ALA A 149 -17.07 17.49 -3.94
N VAL A 150 -16.23 16.91 -3.08
CA VAL A 150 -16.65 16.36 -1.78
C VAL A 150 -15.74 16.94 -0.70
N THR A 151 -16.33 17.30 0.43
CA THR A 151 -15.60 17.76 1.62
C THR A 151 -15.58 16.64 2.66
N TYR A 152 -14.39 16.30 3.13
CA TYR A 152 -14.19 15.43 4.27
C TYR A 152 -13.70 16.22 5.46
N ILE A 153 -14.27 15.94 6.62
CA ILE A 153 -13.83 16.49 7.90
C ILE A 153 -13.30 15.34 8.73
N THR A 154 -12.03 15.39 9.09
CA THR A 154 -11.35 14.34 9.84
C THR A 154 -10.91 14.89 11.19
N PHE A 155 -11.25 14.17 12.25
CA PHE A 155 -10.85 14.48 13.62
C PHE A 155 -9.78 13.47 14.08
N ILE A 156 -8.74 13.99 14.73
CA ILE A 156 -7.73 13.16 15.39
C ILE A 156 -8.15 13.04 16.86
N CYS A 157 -8.39 11.81 17.30
CA CYS A 157 -8.73 11.51 18.68
C CYS A 157 -7.59 10.73 19.33
N GLU A 158 -7.02 11.27 20.41
CA GLU A 158 -6.01 10.58 21.20
C GLU A 158 -6.70 9.58 22.15
N ASN A 159 -6.22 8.33 22.15
CA ASN A 159 -6.60 7.29 23.13
C ASN A 159 -8.11 7.14 23.38
N ALA A 160 -8.94 7.48 22.41
CA ALA A 160 -10.38 7.31 22.54
C ALA A 160 -10.73 5.83 22.58
N THR A 161 -11.46 5.42 23.62
CA THR A 161 -12.06 4.09 23.72
C THR A 161 -13.12 3.93 22.61
N GLU A 162 -13.50 2.68 22.29
CA GLU A 162 -14.57 2.42 21.32
C GLU A 162 -15.88 3.11 21.71
N GLU A 163 -16.18 3.19 23.00
CA GLU A 163 -17.36 3.86 23.52
C GLU A 163 -17.31 5.38 23.28
N GLU A 164 -16.18 6.02 23.54
CA GLU A 164 -15.96 7.44 23.27
C GLU A 164 -16.00 7.76 21.78
N GLN A 165 -15.46 6.89 20.93
CA GLN A 165 -15.55 7.03 19.47
C GLN A 165 -17.00 6.98 19.00
N ASN A 166 -17.79 6.03 19.51
CA ASN A 166 -19.21 5.91 19.18
C ASN A 166 -20.02 7.13 19.63
N VAL A 167 -19.70 7.70 20.79
CA VAL A 167 -20.33 8.95 21.27
C VAL A 167 -19.98 10.10 20.34
N LEU A 168 -18.71 10.28 19.97
CA LEU A 168 -18.27 11.31 19.04
C LEU A 168 -18.97 11.20 17.68
N LEU A 169 -19.05 10.00 17.12
CA LEU A 169 -19.73 9.73 15.85
C LEU A 169 -21.24 10.03 15.90
N SER A 170 -21.85 9.98 17.10
CA SER A 170 -23.27 10.30 17.28
C SER A 170 -23.56 11.80 17.41
N LEU A 171 -22.53 12.62 17.58
CA LEU A 171 -22.63 14.07 17.75
C LEU A 171 -22.32 14.85 16.47
N ILE A 172 -21.83 14.19 15.44
CA ILE A 172 -21.52 14.75 14.11
C ILE A 172 -22.65 14.43 13.13
#